data_e066d0007202145ca618174fa5a95f9a
#
_entry.id   e066d0007202145ca618174fa5a95f9a
#
_cell.length_a   1.000
_cell.length_b   1.000
_cell.length_c   1.000
_cell.angle_alpha   90.00
_cell.angle_beta   90.00
_cell.angle_gamma   90.00
#
_symmetry.space_group_name_H-M   'P 1'
#
loop_
_entity.id
_entity.type
_entity.pdbx_description
1 polymer ?
#
loop_
_entity_poly.entity_id
_entity_poly.type
_entity_poly.pdbx_seq_one_letter_code
_entity_poly.pdbx_strand_id
1 'polypeptide(L)'
;MPDVTARNRANKRKGAAWEIDFNKAMRAEGFDIERLRLAGKDDEGDQVVREDDGLFTVIENKNASAFTPGPFVDEMEREVANFARHRGIDVRRVDGIVVVKRRGKPWHQAYVLTTVARHFGLDIE
;
A
#
# COMPACT_ATOMS: atom_id res chain seq x y z
N MET A 1 -6.40 10.27 -31.50
CA MET A 1 -5.49 10.17 -30.34
C MET A 1 -6.31 10.07 -29.07
N PRO A 2 -6.04 9.08 -28.22
CA PRO A 2 -6.72 9.04 -26.93
C PRO A 2 -6.40 10.29 -26.12
N ASP A 3 -7.42 10.85 -25.50
CA ASP A 3 -7.24 11.96 -24.58
C ASP A 3 -6.47 11.50 -23.34
N VAL A 4 -5.26 12.00 -23.15
CA VAL A 4 -4.38 11.66 -22.02
C VAL A 4 -5.05 12.00 -20.69
N THR A 5 -5.79 13.11 -20.62
CA THR A 5 -6.50 13.52 -19.41
C THR A 5 -7.60 12.53 -19.05
N ALA A 6 -8.38 12.08 -20.03
CA ALA A 6 -9.45 11.09 -19.81
C ALA A 6 -8.87 9.76 -19.34
N ARG A 7 -7.75 9.32 -19.95
CA ARG A 7 -7.05 8.09 -19.55
C ARG A 7 -6.51 8.20 -18.12
N ASN A 8 -5.93 9.34 -17.75
CA ASN A 8 -5.41 9.58 -16.40
C ASN A 8 -6.53 9.56 -15.36
N ARG A 9 -7.68 10.15 -15.67
CA ARG A 9 -8.86 10.09 -14.78
C ARG A 9 -9.37 8.65 -14.61
N ALA A 10 -9.43 7.88 -15.69
CA ALA A 10 -9.84 6.48 -15.64
C ALA A 10 -8.88 5.65 -14.78
N ASN A 11 -7.57 5.87 -14.91
CA ASN A 11 -6.56 5.18 -14.09
C ASN A 11 -6.68 5.55 -12.62
N LYS A 12 -6.91 6.81 -12.30
CA LYS A 12 -7.14 7.26 -10.91
C LYS A 12 -8.38 6.61 -10.32
N ARG A 13 -9.47 6.52 -11.09
CA ARG A 13 -10.70 5.86 -10.63
C ARG A 13 -10.50 4.38 -10.36
N LYS A 14 -9.75 3.68 -11.22
CA LYS A 14 -9.41 2.27 -11.01
C LYS A 14 -8.60 2.07 -9.74
N GLY A 15 -7.61 2.94 -9.51
CA GLY A 15 -6.78 2.90 -8.31
C GLY A 15 -7.61 3.12 -7.06
N ALA A 16 -8.46 4.17 -7.06
CA ALA A 16 -9.33 4.49 -5.93
C ALA A 16 -10.35 3.38 -5.66
N ALA A 17 -10.93 2.81 -6.70
CA ALA A 17 -11.88 1.70 -6.55
C ALA A 17 -11.22 0.48 -5.90
N TRP A 18 -10.00 0.13 -6.33
CA TRP A 18 -9.25 -0.98 -5.75
C TRP A 18 -8.93 -0.75 -4.28
N GLU A 19 -8.48 0.45 -3.91
CA GLU A 19 -8.22 0.81 -2.52
C GLU A 19 -9.47 0.66 -1.65
N ILE A 20 -10.60 1.18 -2.14
CA ILE A 20 -11.89 1.13 -1.43
C ILE A 20 -12.34 -0.32 -1.25
N ASP A 21 -12.29 -1.12 -2.30
CA ASP A 21 -12.69 -2.53 -2.25
C ASP A 21 -11.84 -3.31 -1.27
N PHE A 22 -10.52 -3.12 -1.33
CA PHE A 22 -9.57 -3.76 -0.41
C PHE A 22 -9.84 -3.35 1.04
N ASN A 23 -10.04 -2.05 1.29
CA ASN A 23 -10.34 -1.54 2.62
C ASN A 23 -11.60 -2.16 3.21
N LYS A 24 -12.69 -2.19 2.43
CA LYS A 24 -13.96 -2.78 2.87
C LYS A 24 -13.81 -4.26 3.18
N ALA A 25 -13.10 -5.00 2.32
CA ALA A 25 -12.90 -6.43 2.49
C ALA A 25 -12.08 -6.74 3.75
N MET A 26 -11.00 -5.99 3.98
CA MET A 26 -10.16 -6.15 5.17
C MET A 26 -10.93 -5.80 6.45
N ARG A 27 -11.73 -4.75 6.42
CA ARG A 27 -12.59 -4.40 7.58
C ARG A 27 -13.60 -5.49 7.87
N ALA A 28 -14.18 -6.09 6.84
CA ALA A 28 -15.12 -7.20 7.01
C ALA A 28 -14.48 -8.42 7.66
N GLU A 29 -13.16 -8.60 7.46
CA GLU A 29 -12.38 -9.67 8.11
C GLU A 29 -11.92 -9.30 9.53
N GLY A 30 -12.23 -8.10 10.00
CA GLY A 30 -11.93 -7.67 11.36
C GLY A 30 -10.64 -6.88 11.55
N PHE A 31 -9.99 -6.46 10.47
CA PHE A 31 -8.77 -5.66 10.57
C PHE A 31 -9.07 -4.20 10.88
N ASP A 32 -8.22 -3.59 11.69
CA ASP A 32 -8.23 -2.16 11.93
C ASP A 32 -7.41 -1.48 10.84
N ILE A 33 -8.06 -1.12 9.76
CA ILE A 33 -7.45 -0.53 8.57
C ILE A 33 -8.07 0.82 8.26
N GLU A 34 -7.23 1.78 7.93
CA GLU A 34 -7.63 3.15 7.63
C GLU A 34 -7.02 3.59 6.30
N ARG A 35 -7.82 4.27 5.47
CA ARG A 35 -7.31 4.93 4.27
C ARG A 35 -6.63 6.23 4.67
N LEU A 36 -5.43 6.46 4.10
CA LEU A 36 -4.64 7.65 4.37
C LEU A 36 -4.86 8.68 3.28
N ARG A 37 -4.65 9.96 3.62
CA ARG A 37 -4.72 11.04 2.64
C ARG A 37 -3.43 11.12 1.86
N LEU A 38 -3.54 11.42 0.57
CA LEU A 38 -2.38 11.69 -0.26
C LEU A 38 -1.71 13.00 0.19
N ALA A 39 -0.40 12.98 0.30
CA ALA A 39 0.41 14.11 0.74
C ALA A 39 1.57 14.41 -0.24
N GLY A 40 1.40 14.08 -1.51
CA GLY A 40 2.43 14.28 -2.54
C GLY A 40 3.71 13.51 -2.23
N LYS A 41 4.85 14.19 -2.25
CA LYS A 41 6.16 13.55 -1.97
C LYS A 41 6.32 13.11 -0.51
N ASP A 42 5.47 13.59 0.38
CA ASP A 42 5.45 13.19 1.79
C ASP A 42 4.38 12.12 2.04
N ASP A 43 3.95 11.43 1.01
CA ASP A 43 2.95 10.39 1.05
C ASP A 43 3.34 9.27 2.04
N GLU A 44 2.37 8.88 2.86
CA GLU A 44 2.52 7.82 3.87
C GLU A 44 1.98 6.48 3.37
N GLY A 45 1.60 6.39 2.10
CA GLY A 45 0.95 5.22 1.53
C GLY A 45 -0.55 5.39 1.40
N ASP A 46 -1.21 4.37 0.90
CA ASP A 46 -2.66 4.41 0.67
C ASP A 46 -3.45 4.09 1.92
N GLN A 47 -2.98 3.13 2.69
CA GLN A 47 -3.69 2.62 3.87
C GLN A 47 -2.72 2.18 4.94
N VAL A 48 -3.21 2.11 6.17
CA VAL A 48 -2.45 1.53 7.27
C VAL A 48 -3.33 0.56 8.05
N VAL A 49 -2.76 -0.60 8.39
CA VAL A 49 -3.33 -1.55 9.33
C VAL A 49 -2.67 -1.33 10.68
N ARG A 50 -3.50 -1.12 11.72
CA ARG A 50 -3.02 -1.11 13.10
C ARG A 50 -3.09 -2.53 13.63
N GLU A 51 -1.94 -3.06 13.93
CA GLU A 51 -1.80 -4.39 14.49
C GLU A 51 -1.82 -4.32 16.01
N ASP A 52 -2.02 -5.47 16.64
CA ASP A 52 -1.85 -5.58 18.08
C ASP A 52 -0.39 -5.27 18.44
N ASP A 53 -0.11 -4.91 19.69
CA ASP A 53 1.23 -4.60 20.21
C ASP A 53 1.84 -3.29 19.68
N GLY A 54 1.02 -2.41 19.08
CA GLY A 54 1.48 -1.11 18.59
C GLY A 54 2.35 -1.18 17.35
N LEU A 55 2.19 -2.22 16.54
CA LEU A 55 2.80 -2.34 15.24
C LEU A 55 1.85 -1.79 14.16
N PHE A 56 2.44 -1.34 13.07
CA PHE A 56 1.70 -0.78 11.94
C PHE A 56 2.17 -1.42 10.65
N THR A 57 1.26 -1.63 9.71
CA THR A 57 1.60 -2.05 8.35
C THR A 57 1.07 -1.03 7.36
N VAL A 58 1.97 -0.33 6.70
CA VAL A 58 1.64 0.59 5.60
C VAL A 58 1.38 -0.23 4.34
N ILE A 59 0.31 0.08 3.65
CA ILE A 59 -0.08 -0.62 2.42
C ILE A 59 -0.09 0.36 1.25
N GLU A 60 0.64 0.00 0.21
CA GLU A 60 0.57 0.65 -1.10
C GLU A 60 -0.28 -0.24 -2.00
N ASN A 61 -1.44 0.26 -2.44
CA ASN A 61 -2.30 -0.47 -3.36
C ASN A 61 -1.92 -0.15 -4.81
N LYS A 62 -1.81 -1.17 -5.64
CA LYS A 62 -1.54 -1.02 -7.07
C LYS A 62 -2.58 -1.76 -7.91
N ASN A 63 -3.12 -1.06 -8.89
CA ASN A 63 -3.96 -1.62 -9.93
C ASN A 63 -3.42 -1.12 -11.27
N ALA A 64 -2.25 -1.64 -11.65
CA ALA A 64 -1.51 -1.20 -12.81
C ALA A 64 -1.53 -2.26 -13.90
N SER A 65 -1.51 -1.82 -15.16
CA SER A 65 -1.39 -2.71 -16.31
C SER A 65 0.03 -3.28 -16.45
N ALA A 66 1.04 -2.55 -15.98
CA ALA A 66 2.43 -2.99 -15.96
C ALA A 66 2.83 -3.38 -14.54
N PHE A 67 3.47 -4.54 -14.42
CA PHE A 67 3.95 -5.06 -13.15
C PHE A 67 5.44 -4.72 -13.02
N THR A 68 5.73 -3.66 -12.29
CA THR A 68 7.09 -3.17 -12.06
C THR A 68 7.42 -3.25 -10.57
N PRO A 69 7.85 -4.42 -10.07
CA PRO A 69 7.98 -4.64 -8.62
C PRO A 69 9.03 -3.76 -7.96
N GLY A 70 10.15 -3.50 -8.60
CA GLY A 70 11.20 -2.65 -8.03
C GLY A 70 10.71 -1.27 -7.64
N PRO A 71 10.20 -0.47 -8.58
CA PRO A 71 9.62 0.84 -8.27
C PRO A 71 8.48 0.80 -7.27
N PHE A 72 7.63 -0.23 -7.30
CA PHE A 72 6.53 -0.38 -6.35
C PHE A 72 7.06 -0.53 -4.92
N VAL A 73 8.06 -1.38 -4.74
CA VAL A 73 8.67 -1.63 -3.42
C VAL A 73 9.41 -0.37 -2.93
N ASP A 74 10.15 0.31 -3.82
CA ASP A 74 10.86 1.53 -3.46
C ASP A 74 9.91 2.63 -2.99
N GLU A 75 8.76 2.76 -3.65
CA GLU A 75 7.71 3.70 -3.24
C GLU A 75 7.18 3.34 -1.85
N MET A 76 6.87 2.08 -1.62
CA MET A 76 6.41 1.60 -0.31
C MET A 76 7.44 1.89 0.78
N GLU A 77 8.73 1.68 0.51
CA GLU A 77 9.78 1.94 1.50
C GLU A 77 9.86 3.42 1.89
N ARG A 78 9.68 4.33 0.92
CA ARG A 78 9.62 5.78 1.21
C ARG A 78 8.41 6.12 2.07
N GLU A 79 7.27 5.50 1.79
CA GLU A 79 6.04 5.75 2.52
C GLU A 79 6.11 5.24 3.96
N VAL A 80 6.75 4.10 4.19
CA VAL A 80 7.02 3.59 5.55
C VAL A 80 7.84 4.62 6.33
N ALA A 81 8.91 5.13 5.72
CA ALA A 81 9.76 6.12 6.38
C ALA A 81 8.99 7.42 6.67
N ASN A 82 8.18 7.88 5.73
CA ASN A 82 7.35 9.07 5.91
C ASN A 82 6.32 8.90 7.03
N PHE A 83 5.63 7.76 7.04
CA PHE A 83 4.65 7.44 8.06
C PHE A 83 5.27 7.47 9.46
N ALA A 84 6.39 6.80 9.64
CA ALA A 84 7.09 6.76 10.93
C ALA A 84 7.53 8.15 11.36
N ARG A 85 8.13 8.91 10.45
CA ARG A 85 8.63 10.27 10.74
C ARG A 85 7.50 11.23 11.12
N HIS A 86 6.42 11.25 10.36
CA HIS A 86 5.31 12.18 10.59
C HIS A 86 4.61 11.91 11.93
N ARG A 87 4.60 10.67 12.38
CA ARG A 87 3.89 10.27 13.59
C ARG A 87 4.80 10.07 14.80
N GLY A 88 6.09 10.32 14.64
CA GLY A 88 7.05 10.14 15.73
C GLY A 88 7.14 8.69 16.22
N ILE A 89 6.97 7.73 15.31
CA ILE A 89 7.01 6.31 15.62
C ILE A 89 8.36 5.75 15.20
N ASP A 90 8.92 4.85 16.01
CA ASP A 90 10.13 4.13 15.65
C ASP A 90 9.86 3.34 14.36
N VAL A 91 10.68 3.53 13.35
CA VAL A 91 10.50 2.89 12.03
C VAL A 91 10.51 1.36 12.13
N ARG A 92 11.13 0.78 13.15
CA ARG A 92 11.13 -0.66 13.38
C ARG A 92 9.75 -1.20 13.78
N ARG A 93 8.81 -0.32 14.15
CA ARG A 93 7.43 -0.69 14.47
C ARG A 93 6.49 -0.53 13.26
N VAL A 94 7.03 -0.16 12.11
CA VAL A 94 6.26 0.08 10.89
C VAL A 94 6.73 -0.89 9.80
N ASP A 95 5.87 -1.81 9.44
CA ASP A 95 6.08 -2.68 8.30
C ASP A 95 5.44 -2.07 7.05
N GLY A 96 5.74 -2.64 5.90
CA GLY A 96 5.16 -2.19 4.64
C GLY A 96 5.01 -3.31 3.64
N ILE A 97 3.94 -3.25 2.87
CA ILE A 97 3.67 -4.16 1.76
C ILE A 97 3.09 -3.39 0.58
N VAL A 98 3.28 -3.93 -0.61
CA VAL A 98 2.57 -3.51 -1.80
C VAL A 98 1.53 -4.57 -2.13
N VAL A 99 0.28 -4.18 -2.29
CA VAL A 99 -0.81 -5.10 -2.64
C VAL A 99 -1.23 -4.81 -4.08
N VAL A 100 -0.94 -5.76 -4.97
CA VAL A 100 -1.17 -5.61 -6.42
C VAL A 100 -2.40 -6.43 -6.81
N LYS A 101 -3.40 -5.75 -7.32
CA LYS A 101 -4.62 -6.41 -7.80
C LYS A 101 -4.31 -7.42 -8.90
N ARG A 102 -4.89 -8.61 -8.79
CA ARG A 102 -4.85 -9.61 -9.85
C ARG A 102 -6.16 -9.57 -10.62
N ARG A 103 -6.09 -9.34 -11.92
CA ARG A 103 -7.26 -9.32 -12.79
C ARG A 103 -7.99 -10.66 -12.79
N GLY A 104 -9.31 -10.61 -12.66
CA GLY A 104 -10.14 -11.80 -12.67
C GLY A 104 -10.05 -12.64 -11.41
N LYS A 105 -9.41 -12.14 -10.36
CA LYS A 105 -9.29 -12.84 -9.08
C LYS A 105 -9.93 -12.05 -7.95
N PRO A 106 -10.43 -12.71 -6.90
CA PRO A 106 -10.96 -12.00 -5.74
C PRO A 106 -9.85 -11.25 -5.00
N TRP A 107 -10.24 -10.29 -4.18
CA TRP A 107 -9.32 -9.38 -3.47
C TRP A 107 -8.23 -10.09 -2.68
N HIS A 108 -8.58 -11.21 -2.03
CA HIS A 108 -7.64 -11.97 -1.18
C HIS A 108 -6.64 -12.82 -1.97
N GLN A 109 -6.76 -12.84 -3.28
CA GLN A 109 -5.81 -13.47 -4.19
C GLN A 109 -4.86 -12.45 -4.83
N ALA A 110 -4.91 -11.19 -4.39
CA ALA A 110 -3.96 -10.18 -4.82
C ALA A 110 -2.52 -10.56 -4.45
N TYR A 111 -1.57 -10.05 -5.20
CA TYR A 111 -0.15 -10.24 -4.87
C TYR A 111 0.24 -9.35 -3.70
N VAL A 112 1.08 -9.87 -2.83
CA VAL A 112 1.75 -9.08 -1.80
C VAL A 112 3.23 -9.04 -2.13
N LEU A 113 3.77 -7.83 -2.32
CA LEU A 113 5.18 -7.60 -2.55
C LEU A 113 5.81 -7.00 -1.31
N THR A 114 6.93 -7.56 -0.93
CA THR A 114 7.77 -7.00 0.12
C THR A 114 9.20 -7.50 -0.07
N THR A 115 10.10 -7.11 0.81
CA THR A 115 11.48 -7.58 0.75
C THR A 115 11.65 -8.84 1.61
N VAL A 116 12.70 -9.58 1.34
CA VAL A 116 13.09 -10.74 2.16
C VAL A 116 13.29 -10.32 3.61
N ALA A 117 13.95 -9.18 3.82
CA ALA A 117 14.22 -8.66 5.15
C ALA A 117 12.93 -8.41 5.93
N ARG A 118 11.94 -7.77 5.31
CA ARG A 118 10.65 -7.49 5.95
C ARG A 118 9.87 -8.77 6.21
N HIS A 119 9.81 -9.66 5.22
CA HIS A 119 9.03 -10.89 5.32
C HIS A 119 9.50 -11.77 6.48
N PHE A 120 10.81 -11.89 6.67
CA PHE A 120 11.38 -12.72 7.72
C PHE A 120 11.78 -11.93 8.98
N GLY A 121 11.48 -10.63 9.03
CA GLY A 121 11.78 -9.81 10.19
C GLY A 121 13.27 -9.66 10.47
N LEU A 122 14.09 -9.58 9.43
CA LEU A 122 15.53 -9.45 9.56
C LEU A 122 15.93 -8.01 9.90
N ASP A 123 16.78 -7.85 10.90
CA ASP A 123 17.34 -6.55 11.28
C ASP A 123 18.67 -6.36 10.56
N ILE A 124 18.57 -5.98 9.29
CA ILE A 124 19.73 -5.76 8.43
C ILE A 124 19.74 -4.29 8.00
N GLU A 125 20.84 -3.62 8.26
CA GLU A 125 21.05 -2.25 7.81
C GLU A 125 21.56 -2.18 6.36
#